data_67e202e434fde6d58444784ac9c09021
#
_entry.id   67e202e434fde6d58444784ac9c09021
#
_cell.length_a   1.000
_cell.length_b   1.000
_cell.length_c   1.000
_cell.angle_alpha   90.00
_cell.angle_beta   90.00
_cell.angle_gamma   90.00
#
_symmetry.space_group_name_H-M   'P 1'
#
loop_
_entity.id
_entity.type
_entity.pdbx_description
1 polymer ?
#
loop_
_entity_poly.entity_id
_entity_poly.type
_entity_poly.pdbx_seq_one_letter_code
_entity_poly.pdbx_strand_id
1 'polypeptide(L)'
;NKQGPQWEPLPYEGNDSQTLKGWEVELHHSRKKWTRTDYMEQPTDLKETKWVDFTGTVTYRTTVTIDDTSRRTLLNLGKVHGEAYVSVNGKDLGLRWYGRRVYDLSDVLQPGENNIEVRVITTLGNYMKTLKDNPTAQKWTNTKNKVQPTQSMGLVGPVTLYTT
;
A
#
# COMPACT_ATOMS: atom_id res chain seq x y z
N ASN A 1 8.47 26.51 9.29
CA ASN A 1 8.28 25.75 9.10
C ASN A 1 7.48 25.26 8.81
N LYS A 2 7.25 25.77 8.39
CA LYS A 2 6.63 25.09 8.15
C LYS A 2 6.18 24.13 8.36
N GLN A 3 5.92 24.34 8.91
CA GLN A 3 5.60 23.07 9.47
C GLN A 3 4.27 22.63 9.01
N GLY A 4 4.23 21.65 8.17
CA GLY A 4 2.98 21.03 7.81
C GLY A 4 2.52 20.05 8.86
N PRO A 5 1.32 19.50 8.71
CA PRO A 5 0.79 18.51 9.64
C PRO A 5 1.68 17.29 9.84
N GLN A 6 2.53 16.97 8.86
CA GLN A 6 3.44 15.84 9.00
C GLN A 6 4.42 16.01 10.15
N TRP A 7 4.54 17.21 10.67
CA TRP A 7 5.44 17.48 11.78
C TRP A 7 4.78 17.29 13.15
N GLU A 8 3.49 17.09 13.16
CA GLU A 8 2.82 16.79 14.42
C GLU A 8 3.25 15.40 14.89
N PRO A 9 3.56 15.24 16.17
CA PRO A 9 3.88 13.92 16.70
C PRO A 9 2.70 12.99 16.50
N LEU A 10 2.97 11.79 16.06
CA LEU A 10 1.94 10.77 15.99
C LEU A 10 1.78 10.16 17.39
N PRO A 11 0.56 9.79 17.77
CA PRO A 11 0.31 9.30 19.13
C PRO A 11 0.72 7.83 19.29
N TYR A 12 1.98 7.52 19.02
CA TYR A 12 2.46 6.15 19.09
C TYR A 12 2.90 5.76 20.49
N GLU A 13 3.56 6.68 21.17
CA GLU A 13 4.12 6.37 22.48
C GLU A 13 3.01 6.30 23.51
N GLY A 14 3.03 5.24 24.32
CA GLY A 14 2.04 5.05 25.35
C GLY A 14 0.68 4.64 24.86
N ASN A 15 0.53 4.45 23.55
CA ASN A 15 -0.73 4.03 22.95
C ASN A 15 -0.68 2.55 22.58
N ASP A 16 -1.85 1.94 22.53
CA ASP A 16 -1.95 0.58 22.06
C ASP A 16 -1.66 0.54 20.56
N SER A 17 -0.91 -0.45 20.13
CA SER A 17 -0.64 -0.62 18.71
C SER A 17 -0.81 -2.08 18.33
N GLN A 18 -1.16 -2.29 17.06
CA GLN A 18 -1.39 -3.61 16.51
C GLN A 18 -0.92 -3.62 15.07
N THR A 19 -0.03 -4.55 14.73
CA THR A 19 0.37 -4.74 13.35
C THR A 19 -0.66 -5.62 12.67
N LEU A 20 -1.19 -5.16 11.54
CA LEU A 20 -2.20 -5.91 10.81
C LEU A 20 -1.54 -6.98 9.95
N LYS A 21 -2.07 -8.18 10.03
CA LYS A 21 -1.53 -9.33 9.31
C LYS A 21 -2.65 -10.09 8.62
N GLY A 22 -2.27 -10.95 7.68
CA GLY A 22 -3.24 -11.77 6.98
C GLY A 22 -3.94 -10.99 5.88
N TRP A 23 -3.21 -10.74 4.79
CA TRP A 23 -3.71 -9.92 3.69
C TRP A 23 -4.04 -10.76 2.48
N GLU A 24 -5.27 -10.59 1.98
CA GLU A 24 -5.61 -11.06 0.65
C GLU A 24 -5.16 -10.01 -0.34
N VAL A 25 -4.47 -10.43 -1.40
CA VAL A 25 -3.89 -9.53 -2.37
C VAL A 25 -4.47 -9.84 -3.73
N GLU A 26 -5.03 -8.82 -4.38
CA GLU A 26 -5.59 -8.95 -5.71
C GLU A 26 -4.79 -8.07 -6.65
N LEU A 27 -4.22 -8.66 -7.71
CA LEU A 27 -3.39 -7.95 -8.66
C LEU A 27 -4.10 -7.90 -10.01
N HIS A 28 -4.32 -6.70 -10.50
CA HIS A 28 -4.89 -6.49 -11.83
C HIS A 28 -3.84 -5.86 -12.73
N HIS A 29 -3.36 -6.63 -13.70
CA HIS A 29 -2.30 -6.18 -14.60
C HIS A 29 -2.90 -5.25 -15.66
N SER A 30 -2.39 -4.01 -15.70
CA SER A 30 -2.96 -2.98 -16.56
C SER A 30 -2.67 -3.22 -18.04
N ARG A 31 -1.58 -3.90 -18.35
CA ARG A 31 -1.18 -4.16 -19.75
C ARG A 31 -1.70 -5.50 -20.27
N LYS A 32 -1.52 -6.54 -19.47
CA LYS A 32 -1.92 -7.89 -19.88
C LYS A 32 -3.37 -8.21 -19.55
N LYS A 33 -4.05 -7.33 -18.82
CA LYS A 33 -5.48 -7.42 -18.53
C LYS A 33 -5.90 -8.70 -17.83
N TRP A 34 -5.05 -9.22 -16.96
CA TRP A 34 -5.42 -10.35 -16.12
C TRP A 34 -5.58 -9.90 -14.67
N THR A 35 -6.32 -10.69 -13.91
CA THR A 35 -6.49 -10.51 -12.48
C THR A 35 -6.08 -11.79 -11.79
N ARG A 36 -5.24 -11.67 -10.77
CA ARG A 36 -4.75 -12.79 -9.98
C ARG A 36 -4.78 -12.46 -8.51
N THR A 37 -4.79 -13.48 -7.69
CA THR A 37 -4.84 -13.32 -6.25
C THR A 37 -3.66 -14.00 -5.60
N ASP A 38 -3.29 -13.48 -4.42
CA ASP A 38 -2.22 -14.04 -3.62
C ASP A 38 -2.55 -13.78 -2.16
N TYR A 39 -1.76 -14.31 -1.27
CA TYR A 39 -1.89 -14.08 0.15
C TYR A 39 -0.55 -13.67 0.70
N MET A 40 -0.55 -12.68 1.59
CA MET A 40 0.66 -12.24 2.29
C MET A 40 0.35 -12.12 3.76
N GLU A 41 1.15 -12.73 4.60
CA GLU A 41 1.00 -12.57 6.04
C GLU A 41 1.24 -11.11 6.43
N GLN A 42 2.27 -10.50 5.86
CA GLN A 42 2.51 -9.07 5.94
C GLN A 42 2.76 -8.54 4.53
N PRO A 43 2.35 -7.31 4.23
CA PRO A 43 2.67 -6.72 2.93
C PRO A 43 4.17 -6.78 2.68
N THR A 44 4.53 -7.13 1.47
CA THR A 44 5.92 -7.32 1.06
C THR A 44 6.14 -6.55 -0.24
N ASP A 45 7.29 -5.91 -0.36
CA ASP A 45 7.67 -5.23 -1.59
C ASP A 45 7.56 -6.20 -2.77
N LEU A 46 6.77 -5.84 -3.77
CA LEU A 46 6.52 -6.74 -4.91
C LEU A 46 7.79 -7.09 -5.66
N LYS A 47 8.82 -6.26 -5.59
CA LYS A 47 10.09 -6.58 -6.23
C LYS A 47 10.78 -7.81 -5.62
N GLU A 48 10.40 -8.15 -4.39
CA GLU A 48 10.95 -9.32 -3.69
C GLU A 48 10.08 -10.55 -3.86
N THR A 49 9.08 -10.48 -4.73
CA THR A 49 8.11 -11.56 -4.93
C THR A 49 8.09 -12.00 -6.39
N LYS A 50 7.31 -13.03 -6.68
CA LYS A 50 7.10 -13.46 -8.05
C LYS A 50 6.38 -12.40 -8.91
N TRP A 51 5.88 -11.34 -8.28
CA TRP A 51 5.17 -10.26 -8.97
C TRP A 51 6.10 -9.11 -9.37
N VAL A 52 7.39 -9.35 -9.41
CA VAL A 52 8.39 -8.31 -9.67
C VAL A 52 8.15 -7.57 -11.00
N ASP A 53 7.58 -8.25 -11.99
CA ASP A 53 7.31 -7.67 -13.31
C ASP A 53 5.93 -7.08 -13.44
N PHE A 54 5.20 -7.00 -12.34
CA PHE A 54 3.82 -6.51 -12.34
C PHE A 54 3.76 -5.01 -12.63
N THR A 55 2.68 -4.61 -13.31
CA THR A 55 2.27 -3.22 -13.38
C THR A 55 0.75 -3.17 -13.38
N GLY A 56 0.19 -2.24 -12.64
CA GLY A 56 -1.25 -2.10 -12.56
C GLY A 56 -1.70 -1.73 -11.15
N THR A 57 -2.85 -2.26 -10.79
CA THR A 57 -3.46 -1.99 -9.49
C THR A 57 -3.36 -3.23 -8.63
N VAL A 58 -2.84 -3.05 -7.42
CA VAL A 58 -2.82 -4.12 -6.43
C VAL A 58 -3.68 -3.70 -5.23
N THR A 59 -4.59 -4.56 -4.85
CA THR A 59 -5.53 -4.31 -3.76
C THR A 59 -5.25 -5.27 -2.63
N TYR A 60 -5.02 -4.71 -1.45
CA TYR A 60 -4.71 -5.46 -0.23
C TYR A 60 -5.91 -5.36 0.70
N ARG A 61 -6.41 -6.50 1.16
CA ARG A 61 -7.59 -6.53 2.04
C ARG A 61 -7.30 -7.34 3.30
N THR A 62 -7.70 -6.81 4.41
CA THR A 62 -7.65 -7.53 5.68
C THR A 62 -8.82 -7.10 6.55
N THR A 63 -9.00 -7.82 7.64
CA THR A 63 -10.03 -7.49 8.63
C THR A 63 -9.38 -7.32 9.99
N VAL A 64 -10.03 -6.50 10.83
CA VAL A 64 -9.57 -6.29 12.19
C VAL A 64 -10.79 -6.17 13.09
N THR A 65 -10.71 -6.76 14.29
CA THR A 65 -11.78 -6.68 15.26
C THR A 65 -11.51 -5.53 16.20
N ILE A 66 -12.49 -4.63 16.36
CA ILE A 66 -12.42 -3.48 17.24
C ILE A 66 -13.53 -3.60 18.27
N ASP A 67 -13.14 -3.57 19.53
CA ASP A 67 -14.13 -3.67 20.62
C ASP A 67 -14.65 -2.31 21.05
N ASP A 68 -13.78 -1.31 21.11
CA ASP A 68 -14.12 0.02 21.61
C ASP A 68 -13.87 1.06 20.51
N THR A 69 -14.95 1.59 19.94
CA THR A 69 -14.86 2.60 18.88
C THR A 69 -14.85 4.02 19.42
N SER A 70 -14.91 4.20 20.75
CA SER A 70 -14.87 5.54 21.34
C SER A 70 -13.46 6.13 21.37
N ARG A 71 -12.45 5.29 21.21
CA ARG A 71 -11.06 5.73 21.24
C ARG A 71 -10.61 6.15 19.85
N ARG A 72 -9.76 7.16 19.80
CA ARG A 72 -9.19 7.60 18.53
C ARG A 72 -8.29 6.51 17.96
N THR A 73 -8.49 6.17 16.72
CA THR A 73 -7.76 5.08 16.06
C THR A 73 -7.16 5.59 14.76
N LEU A 74 -5.86 5.38 14.63
CA LEU A 74 -5.09 5.80 13.44
C LEU A 74 -4.51 4.58 12.74
N LEU A 75 -4.56 4.61 11.41
CA LEU A 75 -3.95 3.58 10.58
C LEU A 75 -2.71 4.17 9.91
N ASN A 76 -1.57 3.52 10.12
CA ASN A 76 -0.32 3.91 9.47
C ASN A 76 0.06 2.81 8.48
N LEU A 77 0.11 3.15 7.20
CA LEU A 77 0.44 2.19 6.15
C LEU A 77 1.93 1.82 6.11
N GLY A 78 2.76 2.57 6.84
CA GLY A 78 4.20 2.36 6.73
C GLY A 78 4.71 2.81 5.38
N LYS A 79 5.53 1.98 4.75
CA LYS A 79 6.13 2.32 3.47
C LYS A 79 5.24 1.87 2.32
N VAL A 80 5.04 2.75 1.34
CA VAL A 80 4.25 2.48 0.15
C VAL A 80 5.00 3.01 -1.07
N HIS A 81 5.07 2.22 -2.12
CA HIS A 81 5.62 2.64 -3.39
C HIS A 81 4.52 2.59 -4.44
N GLY A 82 4.01 3.76 -4.79
CA GLY A 82 2.88 3.93 -5.67
C GLY A 82 1.87 4.86 -5.04
N GLU A 83 0.76 5.01 -5.72
CA GLU A 83 -0.33 5.87 -5.26
C GLU A 83 -1.33 5.03 -4.49
N ALA A 84 -1.55 5.36 -3.23
CA ALA A 84 -2.35 4.54 -2.32
C ALA A 84 -3.70 5.17 -2.02
N TYR A 85 -4.73 4.33 -2.03
CA TYR A 85 -6.10 4.71 -1.66
C TYR A 85 -6.60 3.74 -0.61
N VAL A 86 -7.11 4.28 0.48
CA VAL A 86 -7.57 3.48 1.61
C VAL A 86 -9.08 3.57 1.74
N SER A 87 -9.72 2.43 1.91
CA SER A 87 -11.14 2.33 2.23
C SER A 87 -11.33 1.50 3.47
N VAL A 88 -12.25 1.90 4.32
CA VAL A 88 -12.61 1.13 5.51
C VAL A 88 -14.12 0.95 5.53
N ASN A 89 -14.56 -0.29 5.60
CA ASN A 89 -15.98 -0.64 5.58
C ASN A 89 -16.70 -0.04 4.39
N GLY A 90 -16.01 0.02 3.23
CA GLY A 90 -16.57 0.56 2.00
C GLY A 90 -16.52 2.07 1.88
N LYS A 91 -15.96 2.76 2.86
CA LYS A 91 -15.85 4.22 2.81
C LYS A 91 -14.44 4.62 2.41
N ASP A 92 -14.34 5.39 1.32
CA ASP A 92 -13.07 5.89 0.81
C ASP A 92 -12.57 7.02 1.70
N LEU A 93 -11.34 6.91 2.20
CA LEU A 93 -10.76 7.91 3.07
C LEU A 93 -9.96 8.96 2.31
N GLY A 94 -9.88 8.83 0.97
CA GLY A 94 -9.23 9.81 0.14
C GLY A 94 -7.70 9.78 0.24
N LEU A 95 -7.11 10.84 -0.28
CA LEU A 95 -5.66 10.99 -0.35
C LEU A 95 -5.16 11.75 0.86
N ARG A 96 -4.03 11.33 1.41
CA ARG A 96 -3.36 12.07 2.48
C ARG A 96 -2.14 12.79 1.94
N TRP A 97 -2.01 14.03 2.33
CA TRP A 97 -0.97 14.93 1.81
C TRP A 97 0.33 14.87 2.57
N TYR A 98 0.30 14.35 3.78
CA TYR A 98 1.48 14.34 4.63
C TYR A 98 2.47 13.29 4.12
N GLY A 99 3.73 13.46 4.40
CA GLY A 99 4.73 12.50 3.99
C GLY A 99 4.53 11.10 4.57
N ARG A 100 3.65 10.98 5.54
CA ARG A 100 3.29 9.70 6.16
C ARG A 100 1.91 9.26 5.70
N ARG A 101 1.75 7.98 5.52
CA ARG A 101 0.48 7.40 5.09
C ARG A 101 -0.37 7.06 6.31
N VAL A 102 -0.83 8.10 7.00
CA VAL A 102 -1.59 7.95 8.26
C VAL A 102 -3.01 8.44 8.05
N TYR A 103 -3.98 7.62 8.48
CA TYR A 103 -5.40 7.89 8.30
C TYR A 103 -6.11 7.77 9.63
N ASP A 104 -7.00 8.72 9.92
CA ASP A 104 -7.84 8.65 11.11
C ASP A 104 -9.08 7.83 10.79
N LEU A 105 -9.25 6.70 11.47
CA LEU A 105 -10.34 5.78 11.22
C LEU A 105 -11.52 5.96 12.18
N SER A 106 -11.46 6.94 13.08
CA SER A 106 -12.42 7.04 14.18
C SER A 106 -13.87 7.12 13.70
N ASP A 107 -14.12 7.73 12.56
CA ASP A 107 -15.47 7.91 12.05
C ASP A 107 -15.98 6.76 11.19
N VAL A 108 -15.14 5.80 10.85
CA VAL A 108 -15.52 4.73 9.92
C VAL A 108 -15.46 3.33 10.52
N LEU A 109 -14.96 3.22 11.74
CA LEU A 109 -14.91 1.92 12.43
C LEU A 109 -16.24 1.59 13.08
N GLN A 110 -16.50 0.30 13.17
CA GLN A 110 -17.69 -0.22 13.86
C GLN A 110 -17.25 -1.25 14.88
N PRO A 111 -18.07 -1.50 15.91
CA PRO A 111 -17.77 -2.59 16.84
C PRO A 111 -17.77 -3.93 16.09
N GLY A 112 -16.84 -4.78 16.45
CA GLY A 112 -16.71 -6.06 15.79
C GLY A 112 -15.76 -6.02 14.63
N GLU A 113 -16.06 -6.73 13.57
CA GLU A 113 -15.19 -6.90 12.43
C GLU A 113 -15.25 -5.69 11.50
N ASN A 114 -14.08 -5.23 11.10
CA ASN A 114 -13.94 -4.10 10.17
C ASN A 114 -13.09 -4.54 8.98
N ASN A 115 -13.50 -4.11 7.78
CA ASN A 115 -12.79 -4.44 6.54
C ASN A 115 -11.91 -3.27 6.14
N ILE A 116 -10.62 -3.56 5.98
CA ILE A 116 -9.64 -2.55 5.57
C ILE A 116 -9.12 -2.92 4.19
N GLU A 117 -9.17 -1.97 3.27
CA GLU A 117 -8.70 -2.15 1.91
C GLU A 117 -7.71 -1.06 1.55
N VAL A 118 -6.56 -1.45 1.03
CA VAL A 118 -5.54 -0.53 0.52
C VAL A 118 -5.32 -0.87 -0.94
N ARG A 119 -5.59 0.09 -1.82
CA ARG A 119 -5.39 -0.08 -3.25
C ARG A 119 -4.20 0.76 -3.67
N VAL A 120 -3.22 0.14 -4.34
CA VAL A 120 -2.01 0.81 -4.76
C VAL A 120 -1.88 0.71 -6.27
N ILE A 121 -1.67 1.86 -6.91
CA ILE A 121 -1.40 1.93 -8.34
C ILE A 121 0.10 2.01 -8.52
N THR A 122 0.66 1.03 -9.22
CA THR A 122 2.11 0.91 -9.38
C THR A 122 2.58 1.58 -10.66
N THR A 123 3.89 1.76 -10.77
CA THR A 123 4.50 2.34 -11.95
C THR A 123 4.82 1.25 -12.98
N LEU A 124 5.16 1.68 -14.19
CA LEU A 124 5.53 0.77 -15.28
C LEU A 124 6.98 0.28 -15.20
N GLY A 125 7.78 0.83 -14.30
CA GLY A 125 9.23 0.63 -14.35
C GLY A 125 9.71 -0.79 -14.51
N ASN A 126 9.26 -1.70 -13.62
CA ASN A 126 9.72 -3.08 -13.68
C ASN A 126 9.14 -3.85 -14.85
N TYR A 127 7.90 -3.53 -15.22
CA TYR A 127 7.28 -4.17 -16.36
C TYR A 127 8.03 -3.84 -17.65
N MET A 128 8.47 -2.59 -17.81
CA MET A 128 9.20 -2.17 -19.01
C MET A 128 10.49 -2.97 -19.21
N LYS A 129 11.08 -3.46 -18.15
CA LYS A 129 12.29 -4.30 -18.25
C LYS A 129 12.01 -5.63 -18.94
N THR A 130 10.78 -6.14 -18.83
CA THR A 130 10.42 -7.40 -19.47
C THR A 130 10.29 -7.25 -20.97
N LEU A 131 10.24 -6.03 -21.47
CA LEU A 131 10.09 -5.75 -22.91
C LEU A 131 11.43 -5.48 -23.58
N LYS A 132 12.52 -5.89 -22.96
CA LYS A 132 13.86 -5.59 -23.45
C LYS A 132 14.13 -6.08 -24.86
N ASP A 133 13.43 -7.11 -25.32
CA ASP A 133 13.57 -7.63 -26.68
C ASP A 133 12.65 -6.93 -27.67
N ASN A 134 11.83 -6.00 -27.22
CA ASN A 134 10.93 -5.23 -28.08
C ASN A 134 11.67 -4.00 -28.56
N PRO A 135 11.80 -3.78 -29.89
CA PRO A 135 12.55 -2.62 -30.39
C PRO A 135 12.07 -1.28 -29.86
N THR A 136 10.75 -1.13 -29.69
CA THR A 136 10.21 0.11 -29.15
C THR A 136 10.61 0.29 -27.69
N ALA A 137 10.54 -0.78 -26.91
CA ALA A 137 10.92 -0.71 -25.51
C ALA A 137 12.41 -0.45 -25.34
N GLN A 138 13.24 -0.99 -26.24
CA GLN A 138 14.68 -0.78 -26.13
C GLN A 138 15.07 0.68 -26.38
N LYS A 139 14.27 1.44 -27.08
CA LYS A 139 14.52 2.86 -27.22
C LYS A 139 14.37 3.59 -25.90
N TRP A 140 13.51 3.06 -25.04
CA TRP A 140 13.26 3.65 -23.72
C TRP A 140 14.24 3.15 -22.68
N THR A 141 14.74 1.93 -22.86
CA THR A 141 15.68 1.33 -21.93
C THR A 141 17.03 1.21 -22.61
N ASN A 142 17.73 2.32 -22.81
CA ASN A 142 19.00 2.34 -23.47
C ASN A 142 20.06 1.56 -22.63
N THR A 143 21.28 1.53 -23.12
CA THR A 143 22.34 0.76 -22.48
C THR A 143 22.51 1.08 -21.01
N LYS A 144 22.38 2.34 -20.63
CA LYS A 144 22.49 2.73 -19.23
C LYS A 144 21.34 2.18 -18.40
N ASN A 145 20.16 2.16 -18.97
CA ASN A 145 18.96 1.73 -18.24
C ASN A 145 18.88 0.21 -18.10
N LYS A 146 19.61 -0.53 -18.91
CA LYS A 146 19.59 -1.98 -18.83
C LYS A 146 20.09 -2.51 -17.49
N VAL A 147 20.88 -1.72 -16.78
CA VAL A 147 21.41 -2.09 -15.48
C VAL A 147 20.68 -1.41 -14.33
N GLN A 148 19.55 -0.76 -14.61
CA GLN A 148 18.78 -0.16 -13.55
C GLN A 148 18.29 -1.22 -12.57
N PRO A 149 18.35 -0.92 -11.28
CA PRO A 149 17.82 -1.86 -10.29
C PRO A 149 16.31 -1.99 -10.43
N THR A 150 15.81 -3.14 -10.00
CA THR A 150 14.36 -3.36 -9.93
C THR A 150 13.77 -2.41 -8.92
N GLN A 151 12.68 -1.77 -9.30
CA GLN A 151 12.04 -0.78 -8.46
C GLN A 151 11.09 -1.42 -7.45
N SER A 152 11.06 -0.82 -6.27
CA SER A 152 10.10 -1.21 -5.24
C SER A 152 8.69 -0.87 -5.68
N MET A 153 7.74 -1.73 -5.35
CA MET A 153 6.35 -1.53 -5.74
C MET A 153 5.40 -2.01 -4.66
N GLY A 154 4.30 -1.31 -4.52
CA GLY A 154 3.19 -1.74 -3.70
C GLY A 154 3.30 -1.36 -2.25
N LEU A 155 2.47 -1.99 -1.45
CA LEU A 155 2.44 -1.76 -0.01
C LEU A 155 3.54 -2.61 0.63
N VAL A 156 4.42 -1.97 1.35
CA VAL A 156 5.52 -2.65 2.04
C VAL A 156 5.23 -2.74 3.54
N GLY A 157 4.57 -1.74 4.09
CA GLY A 157 4.24 -1.73 5.51
C GLY A 157 5.43 -1.43 6.40
N PRO A 158 5.43 -1.90 7.63
CA PRO A 158 4.32 -2.62 8.26
C PRO A 158 3.09 -1.74 8.42
N VAL A 159 1.92 -2.34 8.30
CA VAL A 159 0.65 -1.61 8.47
C VAL A 159 0.24 -1.76 9.92
N THR A 160 0.12 -0.64 10.61
CA THR A 160 -0.09 -0.63 12.05
C THR A 160 -1.29 0.23 12.42
N LEU A 161 -2.06 -0.29 13.36
CA LEU A 161 -3.22 0.41 13.91
C LEU A 161 -2.83 0.92 15.30
N TYR A 162 -3.03 2.21 15.54
CA TYR A 162 -2.72 2.83 16.83
C TYR A 162 -4.01 3.34 17.47
N THR A 163 -4.22 2.99 18.72
CA THR A 163 -5.42 3.38 19.45
C THR A 163 -5.01 4.16 20.70
N THR A 164 -5.56 5.34 20.85
CA THR A 164 -5.27 6.19 22.02
C THR A 164 -6.28 5.99 23.15
#